data_8e0ba3a5eae0a3c4aa098e2c2234fdde
#
_entry.id   8e0ba3a5eae0a3c4aa098e2c2234fdde
#
_cell.length_a   1.000
_cell.length_b   1.000
_cell.length_c   1.000
_cell.angle_alpha   90.00
_cell.angle_beta   90.00
_cell.angle_gamma   90.00
#
_symmetry.space_group_name_H-M   'P 1'
#
loop_
_entity.id
_entity.type
_entity.pdbx_description
1 polymer ?
#
loop_
_entity_poly.entity_id
_entity_poly.type
_entity_poly.pdbx_seq_one_letter_code
_entity_poly.pdbx_strand_id
1 'polypeptide(L)'
;MAKHLIIIYFGLCLFLSVSVKAQISHGGQPLPLTATKSLTEDMFIIMPPFDLAEQLRLDSLEATGLRSGFRFAYKFMTDYRPENSGVRFTLPDGTKVWRLGIRSEGALSLNVMFSEYHLPEGARVFLYNNDQSEVLGSFNHLNNSERSILPVAPIQGDELIIEYQEPMEAVFPGKLAVGEVNHGYRKFRISEPQPDFAAFQCMPAVACYQDSTTRYDAIERSVVLMIINGTTGCTGTLINNTANDGKPYLLTASHCLNNQFQVKNPDYEEVAGNIVCYFNYNSPQCSPVEPGRTDQTIASAHFRAVNELTDMALLELQDTPPADYRAYYAGWNAQDAGTAPYTCIHHPGGSLKRLNLAEGNVELTTYKIQVTDFNENSHWKVGRCLLYTSPSPRD
;
A
#
# COMPACT_ATOMS: atom_id res chain seq x y z
N MET A 1 -50.77 38.03 40.15
CA MET A 1 -50.66 36.67 39.58
C MET A 1 -49.98 36.79 38.22
N ALA A 2 -48.66 36.64 38.19
CA ALA A 2 -47.87 36.70 36.97
C ALA A 2 -47.51 35.25 36.56
N LYS A 3 -47.99 34.84 35.40
CA LYS A 3 -47.67 33.51 34.80
C LYS A 3 -46.37 33.62 34.03
N HIS A 4 -45.31 33.00 34.53
CA HIS A 4 -44.05 32.85 33.79
C HIS A 4 -44.18 31.72 32.73
N LEU A 5 -44.07 32.10 31.48
CA LEU A 5 -44.04 31.20 30.33
C LEU A 5 -42.58 30.75 30.13
N ILE A 6 -42.27 29.50 30.45
CA ILE A 6 -40.96 28.93 30.21
C ILE A 6 -40.96 28.43 28.76
N ILE A 7 -40.20 29.08 27.88
CA ILE A 7 -39.94 28.65 26.51
C ILE A 7 -38.73 27.72 26.56
N ILE A 8 -38.96 26.41 26.36
CA ILE A 8 -37.90 25.43 26.22
C ILE A 8 -37.44 25.46 24.74
N TYR A 9 -36.26 26.02 24.51
CA TYR A 9 -35.58 25.92 23.23
C TYR A 9 -35.02 24.51 23.07
N PHE A 10 -35.67 23.67 22.27
CA PHE A 10 -35.11 22.42 21.77
C PHE A 10 -34.11 22.75 20.65
N GLY A 11 -32.83 22.86 21.02
CA GLY A 11 -31.76 23.01 20.07
C GLY A 11 -31.61 21.70 19.27
N LEU A 12 -32.13 21.67 18.05
CA LEU A 12 -31.90 20.60 17.08
C LEU A 12 -30.45 20.68 16.63
N CYS A 13 -29.55 19.96 17.32
CA CYS A 13 -28.20 19.71 16.80
C CYS A 13 -28.32 18.87 15.53
N LEU A 14 -28.32 19.52 14.39
CA LEU A 14 -28.02 18.86 13.11
C LEU A 14 -26.57 18.37 13.22
N PHE A 15 -26.41 17.09 13.53
CA PHE A 15 -25.17 16.38 13.22
C PHE A 15 -25.03 16.37 11.70
N LEU A 16 -24.31 17.35 11.16
CA LEU A 16 -23.71 17.24 9.85
C LEU A 16 -22.74 16.06 9.96
N SER A 17 -23.19 14.89 9.57
CA SER A 17 -22.32 13.76 9.26
C SER A 17 -21.44 14.21 8.09
N VAL A 18 -20.27 14.77 8.43
CA VAL A 18 -19.20 14.93 7.47
C VAL A 18 -18.84 13.49 7.08
N SER A 19 -19.28 13.07 5.91
CA SER A 19 -18.85 11.82 5.31
C SER A 19 -17.35 11.97 5.07
N VAL A 20 -16.54 11.45 5.99
CA VAL A 20 -15.11 11.32 5.82
C VAL A 20 -14.92 10.38 4.64
N LYS A 21 -14.44 10.89 3.53
CA LYS A 21 -14.19 10.12 2.32
C LYS A 21 -12.99 9.22 2.60
N ALA A 22 -13.24 7.93 2.79
CA ALA A 22 -12.20 6.93 2.76
C ALA A 22 -11.65 6.87 1.33
N GLN A 23 -10.35 7.02 1.18
CA GLN A 23 -9.76 7.50 -0.07
C GLN A 23 -9.64 6.50 -1.19
N ILE A 24 -9.54 5.22 -0.92
CA ILE A 24 -9.56 4.19 -1.97
C ILE A 24 -10.89 3.49 -1.97
N SER A 25 -11.40 3.12 -0.81
CA SER A 25 -12.68 2.45 -0.67
C SER A 25 -13.77 3.43 -0.25
N HIS A 26 -14.83 3.50 -1.03
CA HIS A 26 -15.99 4.38 -0.76
C HIS A 26 -17.16 3.60 -0.17
N GLY A 27 -16.89 2.45 0.43
CA GLY A 27 -17.87 1.60 1.10
C GLY A 27 -18.85 0.90 0.13
N GLY A 28 -19.88 0.29 0.67
CA GLY A 28 -20.80 -0.58 -0.06
C GLY A 28 -20.40 -2.05 0.03
N GLN A 29 -21.18 -2.89 -0.63
CA GLN A 29 -20.96 -4.33 -0.66
C GLN A 29 -21.10 -4.82 -2.10
N PRO A 30 -20.31 -5.82 -2.54
CA PRO A 30 -20.53 -6.50 -3.79
C PRO A 30 -21.87 -7.23 -3.75
N LEU A 31 -22.38 -7.61 -4.90
CA LEU A 31 -23.60 -8.40 -4.99
C LEU A 31 -23.38 -9.78 -4.34
N PRO A 32 -24.39 -10.30 -3.59
CA PRO A 32 -24.28 -11.65 -3.05
C PRO A 32 -24.02 -12.67 -4.14
N LEU A 33 -23.11 -13.61 -3.89
CA LEU A 33 -22.80 -14.68 -4.86
C LEU A 33 -23.99 -15.57 -5.17
N THR A 34 -24.94 -15.70 -4.22
CA THR A 34 -26.17 -16.49 -4.37
C THR A 34 -27.29 -15.77 -5.14
N ALA A 35 -27.26 -14.45 -5.22
CA ALA A 35 -28.31 -13.66 -5.86
C ALA A 35 -28.16 -13.52 -7.38
N THR A 36 -27.01 -13.90 -7.91
CA THR A 36 -26.66 -13.79 -9.32
C THR A 36 -26.00 -15.09 -9.76
N LYS A 37 -25.88 -15.33 -11.09
CA LYS A 37 -25.14 -16.50 -11.57
C LYS A 37 -23.85 -16.67 -10.77
N SER A 38 -23.78 -17.74 -9.96
CA SER A 38 -22.53 -18.16 -9.33
C SER A 38 -21.46 -18.22 -10.42
N LEU A 39 -20.27 -17.70 -10.13
CA LEU A 39 -19.16 -17.92 -11.04
C LEU A 39 -18.94 -19.42 -11.13
N THR A 40 -19.13 -19.96 -12.31
CA THR A 40 -18.81 -21.37 -12.60
C THR A 40 -17.34 -21.46 -12.96
N GLU A 41 -16.74 -22.64 -12.85
CA GLU A 41 -15.30 -22.87 -13.15
C GLU A 41 -14.88 -22.30 -14.50
N ASP A 42 -15.76 -22.35 -15.49
CA ASP A 42 -15.54 -21.83 -16.85
C ASP A 42 -15.53 -20.30 -16.96
N MET A 43 -15.88 -19.59 -15.89
CA MET A 43 -15.83 -18.11 -15.85
C MET A 43 -14.51 -17.58 -15.31
N PHE A 44 -13.63 -18.46 -14.80
CA PHE A 44 -12.32 -18.04 -14.35
C PHE A 44 -11.32 -18.04 -15.51
N ILE A 45 -10.58 -16.96 -15.64
CA ILE A 45 -9.36 -16.91 -16.42
C ILE A 45 -8.26 -17.54 -15.57
N ILE A 46 -7.69 -18.64 -16.08
CA ILE A 46 -6.56 -19.30 -15.43
C ILE A 46 -5.28 -18.63 -15.91
N MET A 47 -4.50 -18.08 -14.98
CA MET A 47 -3.21 -17.47 -15.31
C MET A 47 -2.21 -18.55 -15.72
N PRO A 48 -1.32 -18.25 -16.68
CA PRO A 48 -0.30 -19.20 -17.10
C PRO A 48 0.64 -19.54 -15.94
N PRO A 49 1.21 -20.76 -15.91
CA PRO A 49 2.25 -21.08 -14.93
C PRO A 49 3.52 -20.28 -15.21
N PHE A 50 4.29 -20.00 -14.15
CA PHE A 50 5.62 -19.40 -14.23
C PHE A 50 6.63 -20.24 -13.42
N ASP A 51 7.92 -20.07 -13.70
CA ASP A 51 8.97 -20.78 -12.99
C ASP A 51 9.26 -20.12 -11.64
N LEU A 52 8.57 -20.61 -10.59
CA LEU A 52 8.77 -20.13 -9.23
C LEU A 52 10.21 -20.39 -8.74
N ALA A 53 10.82 -21.51 -9.10
CA ALA A 53 12.17 -21.84 -8.64
C ALA A 53 13.19 -20.86 -9.24
N GLU A 54 13.06 -20.52 -10.52
CA GLU A 54 13.87 -19.50 -11.16
C GLU A 54 13.62 -18.12 -10.55
N GLN A 55 12.36 -17.77 -10.25
CA GLN A 55 12.03 -16.50 -9.61
C GLN A 55 12.70 -16.37 -8.23
N LEU A 56 12.61 -17.40 -7.39
CA LEU A 56 13.27 -17.44 -6.07
C LEU A 56 14.79 -17.42 -6.20
N ARG A 57 15.36 -18.06 -7.23
CA ARG A 57 16.78 -18.01 -7.52
C ARG A 57 17.23 -16.59 -7.88
N LEU A 58 16.48 -15.89 -8.72
CA LEU A 58 16.74 -14.49 -9.06
C LEU A 58 16.67 -13.60 -7.82
N ASP A 59 15.66 -13.76 -6.98
CA ASP A 59 15.53 -13.03 -5.73
C ASP A 59 16.72 -13.28 -4.78
N SER A 60 17.21 -14.52 -4.72
CA SER A 60 18.39 -14.87 -3.90
C SER A 60 19.67 -14.22 -4.43
N LEU A 61 19.85 -14.15 -5.73
CA LEU A 61 20.98 -13.45 -6.34
C LEU A 61 20.92 -11.95 -6.09
N GLU A 62 19.72 -11.37 -6.18
CA GLU A 62 19.50 -9.97 -5.82
C GLU A 62 19.83 -9.71 -4.35
N ALA A 63 19.46 -10.60 -3.44
CA ALA A 63 19.76 -10.51 -2.02
C ALA A 63 21.27 -10.56 -1.70
N THR A 64 22.05 -11.36 -2.44
CA THR A 64 23.51 -11.43 -2.28
C THR A 64 24.22 -10.23 -2.88
N GLY A 65 23.61 -9.60 -3.85
CA GLY A 65 24.18 -8.48 -4.60
C GLY A 65 23.92 -7.09 -4.04
N LEU A 66 23.37 -6.92 -2.85
CA LEU A 66 23.08 -5.60 -2.27
C LEU A 66 21.77 -4.96 -2.63
N ARG A 67 20.70 -5.74 -2.80
CA ARG A 67 19.55 -5.11 -3.35
C ARG A 67 18.30 -5.62 -2.81
N SER A 68 17.45 -4.87 -2.69
CA SER A 68 16.09 -5.01 -3.01
C SER A 68 15.12 -4.64 -1.96
N GLY A 69 14.15 -3.83 -2.37
CA GLY A 69 12.81 -3.90 -1.87
C GLY A 69 12.37 -5.37 -1.84
N PHE A 70 11.53 -5.75 -0.91
CA PHE A 70 11.01 -7.12 -0.82
C PHE A 70 10.09 -7.40 -2.00
N ARG A 71 10.60 -8.09 -3.05
CA ARG A 71 9.74 -8.57 -4.13
C ARG A 71 8.95 -9.77 -3.65
N PHE A 72 7.63 -9.68 -3.73
CA PHE A 72 6.71 -10.71 -3.24
C PHE A 72 5.82 -11.31 -4.33
N ALA A 73 5.74 -10.70 -5.51
CA ALA A 73 4.85 -11.13 -6.57
C ALA A 73 5.51 -11.16 -7.95
N TYR A 74 5.01 -12.05 -8.79
CA TYR A 74 5.31 -12.14 -10.21
C TYR A 74 4.22 -11.45 -11.02
N LYS A 75 4.60 -10.65 -12.01
CA LYS A 75 3.70 -9.84 -12.83
C LYS A 75 3.34 -10.54 -14.14
N PHE A 76 2.06 -10.63 -14.41
CA PHE A 76 1.54 -10.96 -15.73
C PHE A 76 0.96 -9.70 -16.38
N MET A 77 1.38 -9.44 -17.63
CA MET A 77 0.75 -8.39 -18.45
C MET A 77 -0.51 -8.94 -19.09
N THR A 78 -1.60 -8.20 -18.99
CA THR A 78 -2.94 -8.62 -19.43
C THR A 78 -3.66 -7.46 -20.13
N ASP A 79 -4.82 -7.75 -20.73
CA ASP A 79 -5.77 -6.75 -21.24
C ASP A 79 -7.19 -7.29 -21.11
N TYR A 80 -7.63 -7.47 -19.85
CA TYR A 80 -8.98 -7.96 -19.59
C TYR A 80 -9.95 -6.80 -19.43
N ARG A 81 -10.99 -6.83 -20.24
CA ARG A 81 -12.00 -5.77 -20.33
C ARG A 81 -13.42 -6.33 -20.33
N PRO A 82 -14.44 -5.54 -19.99
CA PRO A 82 -15.82 -6.00 -20.12
C PRO A 82 -16.19 -6.49 -21.52
N GLU A 83 -15.50 -6.01 -22.56
CA GLU A 83 -15.77 -6.37 -23.95
C GLU A 83 -15.18 -7.70 -24.38
N ASN A 84 -14.10 -8.16 -23.72
CA ASN A 84 -13.33 -9.33 -24.18
C ASN A 84 -13.23 -10.47 -23.13
N SER A 85 -13.68 -10.23 -21.89
CA SER A 85 -13.49 -11.20 -20.81
C SER A 85 -14.61 -11.15 -19.76
N GLY A 86 -14.71 -12.20 -18.95
CA GLY A 86 -15.70 -12.31 -17.88
C GLY A 86 -17.13 -12.46 -18.39
N VAL A 87 -18.08 -12.21 -17.51
CA VAL A 87 -19.52 -12.30 -17.79
C VAL A 87 -20.21 -10.98 -17.56
N ARG A 88 -21.21 -10.70 -18.39
CA ARG A 88 -22.03 -9.51 -18.31
C ARG A 88 -23.48 -9.90 -18.13
N PHE A 89 -24.20 -9.16 -17.28
CA PHE A 89 -25.64 -9.30 -17.10
C PHE A 89 -26.25 -7.98 -16.62
N THR A 90 -27.57 -7.88 -16.65
CA THR A 90 -28.30 -6.70 -16.20
C THR A 90 -29.25 -7.09 -15.06
N LEU A 91 -29.24 -6.31 -13.99
CA LEU A 91 -30.17 -6.47 -12.86
C LEU A 91 -31.56 -5.96 -13.23
N PRO A 92 -32.61 -6.32 -12.45
CA PRO A 92 -33.98 -5.87 -12.69
C PRO A 92 -34.16 -4.34 -12.66
N ASP A 93 -33.31 -3.61 -11.95
CA ASP A 93 -33.29 -2.14 -11.87
C ASP A 93 -32.54 -1.48 -13.05
N GLY A 94 -32.05 -2.28 -13.99
CA GLY A 94 -31.29 -1.80 -15.14
C GLY A 94 -29.80 -1.62 -14.92
N THR A 95 -29.29 -1.88 -13.70
CA THR A 95 -27.85 -1.85 -13.42
C THR A 95 -27.13 -2.92 -14.24
N LYS A 96 -26.14 -2.50 -15.02
CA LYS A 96 -25.26 -3.39 -15.80
C LYS A 96 -24.14 -3.89 -14.88
N VAL A 97 -23.90 -5.18 -14.92
CA VAL A 97 -22.84 -5.83 -14.12
C VAL A 97 -21.87 -6.58 -15.01
N TRP A 98 -20.60 -6.40 -14.75
CA TRP A 98 -19.52 -7.24 -15.29
C TRP A 98 -18.80 -7.93 -14.13
N ARG A 99 -18.56 -9.23 -14.28
CA ARG A 99 -17.74 -10.03 -13.35
C ARG A 99 -16.66 -10.76 -14.10
N LEU A 100 -15.45 -10.69 -13.56
CA LEU A 100 -14.29 -11.42 -14.04
C LEU A 100 -13.69 -12.20 -12.87
N GLY A 101 -13.63 -13.53 -12.99
CA GLY A 101 -12.84 -14.39 -12.10
C GLY A 101 -11.44 -14.57 -12.66
N ILE A 102 -10.44 -14.45 -11.80
CA ILE A 102 -9.03 -14.72 -12.09
C ILE A 102 -8.53 -15.76 -11.11
N ARG A 103 -7.92 -16.82 -11.61
CA ARG A 103 -7.26 -17.85 -10.79
C ARG A 103 -5.81 -17.97 -11.20
N SER A 104 -4.92 -17.93 -10.22
CA SER A 104 -3.49 -18.16 -10.43
C SER A 104 -3.01 -19.18 -9.42
N GLU A 105 -2.90 -20.44 -9.87
CA GLU A 105 -2.67 -21.60 -9.01
C GLU A 105 -1.42 -21.42 -8.14
N GLY A 106 -1.58 -21.63 -6.83
CA GLY A 106 -0.53 -21.52 -5.83
C GLY A 106 -0.18 -20.10 -5.40
N ALA A 107 -0.91 -19.08 -5.87
CA ALA A 107 -0.73 -17.73 -5.38
C ALA A 107 -1.12 -17.63 -3.89
N LEU A 108 -0.30 -16.93 -3.12
CA LEU A 108 -0.58 -16.58 -1.73
C LEU A 108 -1.46 -15.33 -1.64
N SER A 109 -1.39 -14.49 -2.67
CA SER A 109 -2.24 -13.31 -2.85
C SER A 109 -2.30 -12.93 -4.32
N LEU A 110 -3.36 -12.23 -4.71
CA LEU A 110 -3.51 -11.64 -6.03
C LEU A 110 -3.79 -10.14 -5.89
N ASN A 111 -3.17 -9.34 -6.73
CA ASN A 111 -3.55 -7.95 -6.94
C ASN A 111 -3.50 -7.59 -8.42
N VAL A 112 -4.19 -6.52 -8.76
CA VAL A 112 -4.27 -6.05 -10.14
C VAL A 112 -3.91 -4.57 -10.24
N MET A 113 -3.53 -4.15 -11.44
CA MET A 113 -3.52 -2.77 -11.84
C MET A 113 -4.50 -2.56 -12.99
N PHE A 114 -5.44 -1.64 -12.83
CA PHE A 114 -6.24 -1.17 -13.94
C PHE A 114 -5.40 -0.20 -14.76
N SER A 115 -5.06 -0.60 -15.99
CA SER A 115 -4.36 0.25 -16.97
C SER A 115 -5.30 1.25 -17.66
N GLU A 116 -6.61 1.05 -17.54
CA GLU A 116 -7.64 2.01 -17.85
C GLU A 116 -8.69 1.97 -16.73
N TYR A 117 -8.92 3.11 -16.09
CA TYR A 117 -9.89 3.30 -15.04
C TYR A 117 -10.52 4.68 -15.13
N HIS A 118 -11.74 4.74 -15.63
CA HIS A 118 -12.51 5.98 -15.70
C HIS A 118 -14.00 5.68 -15.58
N LEU A 119 -14.57 5.95 -14.41
CA LEU A 119 -15.95 5.58 -14.06
C LEU A 119 -16.88 6.78 -14.04
N PRO A 120 -18.14 6.63 -14.49
CA PRO A 120 -19.18 7.61 -14.25
C PRO A 120 -19.62 7.63 -12.79
N GLU A 121 -20.26 8.70 -12.38
CA GLU A 121 -20.90 8.78 -11.06
C GLU A 121 -21.94 7.67 -10.89
N GLY A 122 -21.96 7.08 -9.69
CA GLY A 122 -22.83 5.95 -9.34
C GLY A 122 -22.25 4.57 -9.71
N ALA A 123 -21.29 4.50 -10.62
CA ALA A 123 -20.62 3.24 -10.92
C ALA A 123 -19.66 2.81 -9.81
N ARG A 124 -19.47 1.49 -9.65
CA ARG A 124 -18.68 0.90 -8.56
C ARG A 124 -17.88 -0.29 -9.05
N VAL A 125 -16.68 -0.45 -8.53
CA VAL A 125 -15.85 -1.65 -8.70
C VAL A 125 -15.52 -2.23 -7.34
N PHE A 126 -15.69 -3.53 -7.21
CA PHE A 126 -15.26 -4.32 -6.06
C PHE A 126 -14.29 -5.39 -6.51
N LEU A 127 -13.35 -5.72 -5.63
CA LEU A 127 -12.48 -6.87 -5.78
C LEU A 127 -12.60 -7.72 -4.51
N TYR A 128 -12.74 -9.02 -4.66
CA TYR A 128 -12.93 -9.90 -3.52
C TYR A 128 -12.50 -11.34 -3.81
N ASN A 129 -12.23 -12.10 -2.75
CA ASN A 129 -12.00 -13.52 -2.81
C ASN A 129 -13.31 -14.31 -2.96
N ASN A 130 -13.22 -15.58 -3.28
CA ASN A 130 -14.36 -16.41 -3.66
C ASN A 130 -15.46 -16.51 -2.58
N ASP A 131 -15.14 -16.36 -1.30
CA ASP A 131 -16.09 -16.41 -0.19
C ASP A 131 -16.52 -15.03 0.32
N GLN A 132 -16.05 -13.94 -0.30
CA GLN A 132 -16.26 -12.56 0.10
C GLN A 132 -15.80 -12.24 1.54
N SER A 133 -14.91 -13.02 2.11
CA SER A 133 -14.32 -12.75 3.42
C SER A 133 -13.36 -11.57 3.39
N GLU A 134 -12.79 -11.28 2.23
CA GLU A 134 -11.96 -10.11 1.98
C GLU A 134 -12.51 -9.35 0.77
N VAL A 135 -12.89 -8.09 0.97
CA VAL A 135 -13.47 -7.21 -0.06
C VAL A 135 -12.72 -5.89 -0.07
N LEU A 136 -12.27 -5.47 -1.25
CA LEU A 136 -11.73 -4.14 -1.51
C LEU A 136 -12.72 -3.34 -2.36
N GLY A 137 -12.82 -2.05 -2.09
CA GLY A 137 -13.77 -1.15 -2.76
C GLY A 137 -14.94 -0.77 -1.83
N SER A 138 -16.01 -0.16 -2.36
CA SER A 138 -16.13 0.19 -3.78
C SER A 138 -15.11 1.23 -4.18
N PHE A 139 -14.50 0.99 -5.33
CA PHE A 139 -13.82 2.03 -6.07
C PHE A 139 -14.84 2.67 -7.02
N ASN A 140 -14.85 4.00 -7.15
CA ASN A 140 -15.85 4.71 -7.92
C ASN A 140 -15.24 5.90 -8.68
N HIS A 141 -16.06 6.82 -9.17
CA HIS A 141 -15.60 8.00 -9.92
C HIS A 141 -14.64 8.91 -9.13
N LEU A 142 -14.64 8.86 -7.81
CA LEU A 142 -13.69 9.62 -6.96
C LEU A 142 -12.27 9.04 -7.02
N ASN A 143 -12.11 7.81 -7.50
CA ASN A 143 -10.81 7.20 -7.75
C ASN A 143 -10.31 7.46 -9.18
N ASN A 144 -11.05 8.17 -10.02
CA ASN A 144 -10.56 8.59 -11.31
C ASN A 144 -9.34 9.51 -11.14
N SER A 145 -8.26 9.19 -11.84
CA SER A 145 -7.02 9.97 -11.84
C SER A 145 -6.79 10.60 -13.23
N GLU A 146 -5.94 11.62 -13.31
CA GLU A 146 -5.53 12.20 -14.58
C GLU A 146 -4.90 11.16 -15.53
N ARG A 147 -4.27 10.14 -14.96
CA ARG A 147 -3.65 9.05 -15.72
C ARG A 147 -4.62 7.94 -16.09
N SER A 148 -5.84 7.98 -15.57
CA SER A 148 -6.84 6.92 -15.77
C SER A 148 -6.34 5.52 -15.40
N ILE A 149 -5.50 5.38 -14.36
CA ILE A 149 -5.02 4.12 -13.82
C ILE A 149 -5.45 3.96 -12.37
N LEU A 150 -5.57 2.72 -11.90
CA LEU A 150 -5.80 2.42 -10.49
C LEU A 150 -5.04 1.14 -10.08
N PRO A 151 -3.95 1.25 -9.32
CA PRO A 151 -3.33 0.11 -8.66
C PRO A 151 -4.19 -0.33 -7.47
N VAL A 152 -4.33 -1.64 -7.26
CA VAL A 152 -5.15 -2.19 -6.19
C VAL A 152 -4.30 -3.03 -5.25
N ALA A 153 -4.63 -2.97 -3.98
CA ALA A 153 -3.98 -3.73 -2.92
C ALA A 153 -4.16 -5.26 -3.10
N PRO A 154 -3.23 -6.10 -2.61
CA PRO A 154 -3.38 -7.55 -2.65
C PRO A 154 -4.57 -8.07 -1.83
N ILE A 155 -5.27 -9.06 -2.39
CA ILE A 155 -6.25 -9.92 -1.73
C ILE A 155 -5.61 -11.30 -1.52
N GLN A 156 -5.87 -11.92 -0.38
CA GLN A 156 -5.30 -13.22 -0.04
C GLN A 156 -5.94 -14.35 -0.85
N GLY A 157 -5.13 -15.35 -1.20
CA GLY A 157 -5.54 -16.53 -1.94
C GLY A 157 -5.12 -16.49 -3.41
N ASP A 158 -5.52 -17.52 -4.11
CA ASP A 158 -5.19 -17.77 -5.52
C ASP A 158 -6.37 -17.49 -6.47
N GLU A 159 -7.47 -16.97 -5.93
CA GLU A 159 -8.66 -16.55 -6.67
C GLU A 159 -9.03 -15.10 -6.34
N LEU A 160 -9.34 -14.34 -7.38
CA LEU A 160 -9.76 -12.96 -7.30
C LEU A 160 -10.96 -12.74 -8.21
N ILE A 161 -12.01 -12.14 -7.69
CA ILE A 161 -13.18 -11.73 -8.47
C ILE A 161 -13.22 -10.22 -8.54
N ILE A 162 -13.35 -9.68 -9.74
CA ILE A 162 -13.58 -8.28 -10.04
C ILE A 162 -15.05 -8.13 -10.41
N GLU A 163 -15.76 -7.23 -9.75
CA GLU A 163 -17.15 -6.92 -10.03
C GLU A 163 -17.30 -5.42 -10.32
N TYR A 164 -17.75 -5.11 -11.52
CA TYR A 164 -18.12 -3.76 -11.93
C TYR A 164 -19.62 -3.62 -12.02
N GLN A 165 -20.17 -2.58 -11.41
CA GLN A 165 -21.57 -2.22 -11.44
C GLN A 165 -21.74 -0.84 -12.06
N GLU A 166 -22.54 -0.72 -13.14
CA GLU A 166 -22.84 0.54 -13.81
C GLU A 166 -24.35 0.82 -13.75
N PRO A 167 -24.79 1.95 -13.18
CA PRO A 167 -26.20 2.29 -13.14
C PRO A 167 -26.74 2.51 -14.56
N MET A 168 -28.02 2.24 -14.75
CA MET A 168 -28.70 2.42 -16.05
C MET A 168 -28.59 3.86 -16.58
N GLU A 169 -28.60 4.82 -15.66
CA GLU A 169 -28.60 6.26 -15.96
C GLU A 169 -27.20 6.87 -16.03
N ALA A 170 -26.14 6.03 -16.14
CA ALA A 170 -24.77 6.52 -16.25
C ALA A 170 -24.63 7.49 -17.42
N VAL A 171 -24.04 8.66 -17.18
CA VAL A 171 -23.89 9.74 -18.18
C VAL A 171 -22.92 9.39 -19.31
N PHE A 172 -22.06 8.42 -19.08
CA PHE A 172 -21.17 7.80 -20.08
C PHE A 172 -20.85 6.36 -19.62
N PRO A 173 -20.49 5.46 -20.54
CA PRO A 173 -20.07 4.12 -20.17
C PRO A 173 -18.70 4.17 -19.47
N GLY A 174 -18.58 3.46 -18.35
CA GLY A 174 -17.31 3.36 -17.65
C GLY A 174 -16.27 2.61 -18.48
N LYS A 175 -15.00 2.99 -18.30
CA LYS A 175 -13.86 2.37 -18.97
C LYS A 175 -13.01 1.64 -17.94
N LEU A 176 -12.80 0.35 -18.17
CA LEU A 176 -12.01 -0.54 -17.32
C LEU A 176 -11.15 -1.46 -18.17
N ALA A 177 -9.87 -1.55 -17.83
CA ALA A 177 -8.97 -2.58 -18.34
C ALA A 177 -8.04 -3.06 -17.22
N VAL A 178 -8.02 -4.37 -16.98
CA VAL A 178 -7.03 -4.99 -16.09
C VAL A 178 -5.76 -5.21 -16.92
N GLY A 179 -4.78 -4.33 -16.74
CA GLY A 179 -3.51 -4.35 -17.48
C GLY A 179 -2.45 -5.24 -16.85
N GLU A 180 -2.56 -5.49 -15.54
CA GLU A 180 -1.62 -6.34 -14.82
C GLU A 180 -2.35 -7.22 -13.82
N VAL A 181 -1.92 -8.49 -13.73
CA VAL A 181 -2.28 -9.42 -12.66
C VAL A 181 -0.98 -9.84 -11.98
N ASN A 182 -0.89 -9.64 -10.66
CA ASN A 182 0.30 -9.94 -9.89
C ASN A 182 0.06 -11.15 -9.00
N HIS A 183 0.85 -12.22 -9.19
CA HIS A 183 0.82 -13.46 -8.44
C HIS A 183 1.78 -13.38 -7.27
N GLY A 184 1.25 -13.24 -6.05
CA GLY A 184 2.04 -13.24 -4.83
C GLY A 184 2.56 -14.64 -4.50
N TYR A 185 3.86 -14.86 -4.65
CA TYR A 185 4.52 -16.13 -4.32
C TYR A 185 5.24 -16.09 -2.96
N ARG A 186 5.28 -14.93 -2.31
CA ARG A 186 5.73 -14.74 -0.93
C ARG A 186 4.62 -14.14 -0.09
N LYS A 187 4.55 -14.52 1.18
CA LYS A 187 3.58 -13.94 2.11
C LYS A 187 3.87 -12.45 2.28
N PHE A 188 2.92 -11.64 1.86
CA PHE A 188 2.96 -10.20 2.05
C PHE A 188 2.45 -9.80 3.44
N ARG A 189 1.46 -10.50 3.98
CA ARG A 189 0.97 -10.35 5.34
C ARG A 189 1.61 -11.41 6.23
N ILE A 190 2.64 -11.06 6.98
CA ILE A 190 3.27 -11.97 7.93
C ILE A 190 2.70 -11.67 9.31
N SER A 191 1.73 -12.45 9.73
CA SER A 191 1.23 -12.44 11.11
C SER A 191 2.13 -13.22 12.07
N GLU A 192 3.06 -14.03 11.56
CA GLU A 192 3.99 -14.81 12.34
C GLU A 192 5.45 -14.58 11.92
N PRO A 193 6.40 -14.63 12.86
CA PRO A 193 7.81 -14.62 12.52
C PRO A 193 8.13 -15.79 11.57
N GLN A 194 8.58 -15.50 10.37
CA GLN A 194 9.10 -16.56 9.49
C GLN A 194 10.36 -17.15 10.14
N PRO A 195 10.55 -18.49 10.14
CA PRO A 195 11.73 -19.15 10.72
C PRO A 195 13.07 -18.63 10.18
N ASP A 196 13.08 -18.14 8.94
CA ASP A 196 14.27 -17.67 8.25
C ASP A 196 14.61 -16.19 8.53
N PHE A 197 13.74 -15.46 9.23
CA PHE A 197 13.98 -14.08 9.60
C PHE A 197 14.47 -13.96 11.04
N ALA A 198 15.62 -14.54 11.36
CA ALA A 198 16.31 -14.29 12.61
C ALA A 198 16.56 -12.78 12.88
N ALA A 199 16.51 -11.95 11.80
CA ALA A 199 16.59 -10.50 11.88
C ALA A 199 15.51 -9.84 12.73
N PHE A 200 14.31 -10.42 12.83
CA PHE A 200 13.21 -9.82 13.58
C PHE A 200 13.34 -9.89 15.10
N GLN A 201 14.26 -10.70 15.63
CA GLN A 201 14.48 -10.75 17.07
C GLN A 201 14.98 -9.43 17.66
N CYS A 202 15.66 -8.61 16.83
CA CYS A 202 16.15 -7.28 17.21
C CYS A 202 15.24 -6.13 16.75
N MET A 203 14.11 -6.43 16.14
CA MET A 203 13.16 -5.47 15.61
C MET A 203 11.77 -5.77 16.16
N PRO A 204 11.49 -5.46 17.43
CA PRO A 204 10.19 -5.71 18.02
C PRO A 204 9.08 -4.93 17.31
N ALA A 205 7.84 -5.39 17.44
CA ALA A 205 6.69 -4.64 16.99
C ALA A 205 6.66 -3.25 17.65
N VAL A 206 6.23 -2.24 16.93
CA VAL A 206 6.12 -0.87 17.49
C VAL A 206 5.26 -0.85 18.74
N ALA A 207 4.22 -1.68 18.79
CA ALA A 207 3.36 -1.85 19.96
C ALA A 207 4.10 -2.21 21.26
N CYS A 208 5.33 -2.76 21.17
CA CYS A 208 6.14 -3.07 22.37
C CYS A 208 6.67 -1.80 23.07
N TYR A 209 6.58 -0.65 22.44
CA TYR A 209 7.10 0.63 22.94
C TYR A 209 6.02 1.69 23.15
N GLN A 210 4.75 1.32 23.07
CA GLN A 210 3.63 2.25 23.20
C GLN A 210 3.25 2.59 24.64
N ASP A 211 3.79 1.89 25.63
CA ASP A 211 3.27 1.90 27.00
C ASP A 211 3.83 3.00 27.91
N SER A 212 4.95 3.63 27.59
CA SER A 212 5.65 4.40 28.63
C SER A 212 5.81 5.89 28.39
N THR A 213 5.74 6.39 27.18
CA THR A 213 6.11 7.78 26.94
C THR A 213 5.36 8.51 25.82
N THR A 214 4.39 7.88 25.15
CA THR A 214 3.71 8.47 23.97
C THR A 214 4.67 8.89 22.84
N ARG A 215 5.96 8.71 23.03
CA ARG A 215 7.01 9.23 22.13
C ARG A 215 6.90 8.70 20.72
N TYR A 216 6.51 7.44 20.57
CA TYR A 216 6.40 6.79 19.27
C TYR A 216 4.98 6.78 18.70
N ASP A 217 3.95 7.02 19.52
CA ASP A 217 2.53 6.94 19.13
C ASP A 217 2.14 7.87 18.00
N ALA A 218 2.76 9.03 17.92
CA ALA A 218 2.50 9.97 16.83
C ALA A 218 3.39 9.66 15.62
N ILE A 219 4.71 9.56 15.87
CA ILE A 219 5.67 9.45 14.77
C ILE A 219 5.54 8.13 14.00
N GLU A 220 5.13 7.04 14.64
CA GLU A 220 4.89 5.76 13.98
C GLU A 220 3.80 5.85 12.91
N ARG A 221 2.83 6.77 13.08
CA ARG A 221 1.76 7.00 12.10
C ARG A 221 2.19 7.82 10.88
N SER A 222 3.42 8.29 10.86
CA SER A 222 4.02 8.87 9.64
C SER A 222 4.56 7.80 8.70
N VAL A 223 4.87 6.60 9.22
CA VAL A 223 5.52 5.54 8.46
C VAL A 223 4.47 4.64 7.80
N VAL A 224 4.59 4.45 6.52
CA VAL A 224 3.68 3.64 5.69
C VAL A 224 4.44 2.53 4.97
N LEU A 225 3.76 1.40 4.79
CA LEU A 225 4.22 0.37 3.88
C LEU A 225 3.80 0.74 2.47
N MET A 226 4.73 0.71 1.54
CA MET A 226 4.49 0.98 0.12
C MET A 226 4.52 -0.33 -0.67
N ILE A 227 3.54 -0.54 -1.53
CA ILE A 227 3.61 -1.52 -2.62
C ILE A 227 3.84 -0.75 -3.91
N ILE A 228 4.89 -1.11 -4.62
CA ILE A 228 5.32 -0.45 -5.84
C ILE A 228 5.17 -1.42 -7.00
N ASN A 229 4.54 -0.95 -8.08
CA ASN A 229 4.28 -1.74 -9.29
C ASN A 229 3.58 -3.08 -9.01
N GLY A 230 2.81 -3.18 -7.90
CA GLY A 230 2.07 -4.36 -7.51
C GLY A 230 2.93 -5.54 -7.04
N THR A 231 4.27 -5.43 -7.01
CA THR A 231 5.18 -6.57 -6.79
C THR A 231 6.20 -6.39 -5.70
N THR A 232 6.52 -5.16 -5.31
CA THR A 232 7.65 -4.87 -4.41
C THR A 232 7.19 -4.06 -3.21
N GLY A 233 7.60 -4.48 -2.01
CA GLY A 233 7.36 -3.75 -0.76
C GLY A 233 8.52 -2.82 -0.40
N CYS A 234 8.20 -1.60 0.00
CA CYS A 234 9.13 -0.61 0.53
C CYS A 234 8.52 0.16 1.72
N THR A 235 9.32 0.98 2.38
CA THR A 235 8.86 1.88 3.44
C THR A 235 8.88 3.32 2.96
N GLY A 236 7.85 4.09 3.28
CA GLY A 236 7.82 5.54 3.09
C GLY A 236 7.47 6.25 4.39
N THR A 237 7.81 7.53 4.48
CA THR A 237 7.50 8.37 5.63
C THR A 237 6.83 9.66 5.18
N LEU A 238 5.62 9.92 5.68
CA LEU A 238 4.98 11.22 5.51
C LEU A 238 5.80 12.31 6.21
N ILE A 239 6.13 13.36 5.50
CA ILE A 239 6.87 14.50 6.03
C ILE A 239 6.09 15.80 5.90
N ASN A 240 6.26 16.67 6.88
CA ASN A 240 5.73 18.02 6.83
C ASN A 240 6.59 18.91 5.92
N ASN A 241 6.05 20.03 5.52
CA ASN A 241 6.76 21.07 4.77
C ASN A 241 6.83 22.37 5.56
N THR A 242 7.59 23.32 5.07
CA THR A 242 7.76 24.63 5.73
C THR A 242 6.50 25.50 5.71
N ALA A 243 5.57 25.25 4.80
CA ALA A 243 4.29 25.93 4.73
C ALA A 243 3.28 25.38 5.76
N ASN A 244 3.50 24.16 6.27
CA ASN A 244 2.61 23.44 7.17
C ASN A 244 1.16 23.36 6.63
N ASP A 245 1.04 23.11 5.32
CA ASP A 245 -0.22 23.17 4.57
C ASP A 245 -0.92 21.79 4.46
N GLY A 246 -0.35 20.76 5.08
CA GLY A 246 -0.92 19.40 5.11
C GLY A 246 -0.79 18.62 3.81
N LYS A 247 0.01 19.08 2.85
CA LYS A 247 0.30 18.30 1.63
C LYS A 247 0.96 16.98 2.00
N PRO A 248 0.48 15.87 1.44
CA PRO A 248 0.91 14.53 1.83
C PRO A 248 2.22 14.13 1.13
N TYR A 249 3.31 14.84 1.45
CA TYR A 249 4.63 14.48 0.96
C TYR A 249 5.10 13.18 1.60
N LEU A 250 5.61 12.27 0.77
CA LEU A 250 6.11 10.96 1.15
C LEU A 250 7.58 10.83 0.77
N LEU A 251 8.44 10.72 1.77
CA LEU A 251 9.86 10.51 1.59
C LEU A 251 10.15 8.99 1.58
N THR A 252 10.92 8.55 0.60
CA THR A 252 11.37 7.16 0.46
C THR A 252 12.76 7.10 -0.18
N ALA A 253 13.27 5.90 -0.41
CA ALA A 253 14.53 5.69 -1.11
C ALA A 253 14.32 5.66 -2.64
N SER A 254 15.29 6.15 -3.41
CA SER A 254 15.23 6.12 -4.87
C SER A 254 15.26 4.70 -5.42
N HIS A 255 15.99 3.79 -4.75
CA HIS A 255 16.06 2.39 -5.16
C HIS A 255 14.70 1.69 -5.10
N CYS A 256 13.75 2.17 -4.32
CA CYS A 256 12.37 1.66 -4.32
C CYS A 256 11.67 1.93 -5.65
N LEU A 257 11.97 3.06 -6.30
CA LEU A 257 11.29 3.50 -7.52
C LEU A 257 11.97 3.04 -8.82
N ASN A 258 13.28 2.83 -8.80
CA ASN A 258 14.04 2.44 -10.00
C ASN A 258 14.39 0.95 -10.05
N ASN A 259 13.55 0.12 -9.44
CA ASN A 259 13.78 -1.31 -9.32
C ASN A 259 15.22 -1.60 -8.87
N GLN A 260 15.66 -0.86 -7.84
CA GLN A 260 16.94 -1.06 -7.18
C GLN A 260 18.15 -0.82 -8.08
N PHE A 261 18.08 0.30 -8.75
CA PHE A 261 19.10 0.72 -9.70
C PHE A 261 19.25 -0.21 -10.93
N GLN A 262 18.31 -1.14 -11.13
CA GLN A 262 18.32 -1.99 -12.33
C GLN A 262 17.77 -1.27 -13.55
N VAL A 263 16.83 -0.35 -13.34
CA VAL A 263 16.27 0.46 -14.42
C VAL A 263 16.96 1.82 -14.42
N LYS A 264 17.68 2.10 -15.49
CA LYS A 264 18.28 3.43 -15.68
C LYS A 264 17.22 4.39 -16.21
N ASN A 265 17.08 5.54 -15.53
CA ASN A 265 16.12 6.59 -15.90
C ASN A 265 14.69 6.05 -16.07
N PRO A 266 14.10 5.43 -15.04
CA PRO A 266 12.71 5.00 -15.13
C PRO A 266 11.80 6.22 -15.31
N ASP A 267 10.59 6.00 -15.82
CA ASP A 267 9.54 7.00 -15.71
C ASP A 267 9.06 7.06 -14.26
N TYR A 268 9.70 7.91 -13.46
CA TYR A 268 9.38 8.08 -12.04
C TYR A 268 7.95 8.50 -11.79
N GLU A 269 7.35 9.22 -12.74
CA GLU A 269 5.96 9.64 -12.64
C GLU A 269 5.01 8.45 -12.89
N GLU A 270 5.34 7.55 -13.82
CA GLU A 270 4.60 6.29 -14.02
C GLU A 270 4.71 5.40 -12.78
N VAL A 271 5.92 5.21 -12.25
CA VAL A 271 6.13 4.40 -11.05
C VAL A 271 5.37 4.99 -9.86
N ALA A 272 5.42 6.31 -9.66
CA ALA A 272 4.69 6.98 -8.58
C ALA A 272 3.17 6.79 -8.71
N GLY A 273 2.65 6.80 -9.94
CA GLY A 273 1.23 6.49 -10.21
C GLY A 273 0.84 5.06 -9.85
N ASN A 274 1.79 4.13 -9.83
CA ASN A 274 1.53 2.71 -9.58
C ASN A 274 2.00 2.27 -8.17
N ILE A 275 1.61 3.04 -7.15
CA ILE A 275 1.94 2.79 -5.74
C ILE A 275 0.65 2.63 -4.93
N VAL A 276 0.68 1.70 -3.95
CA VAL A 276 -0.33 1.61 -2.89
C VAL A 276 0.37 1.76 -1.55
N CYS A 277 -0.07 2.73 -0.73
CA CYS A 277 0.44 2.97 0.60
C CYS A 277 -0.52 2.44 1.66
N TYR A 278 -0.04 1.62 2.58
CA TYR A 278 -0.78 1.14 3.74
C TYR A 278 -0.43 1.96 4.98
N PHE A 279 -1.44 2.54 5.58
CA PHE A 279 -1.35 3.26 6.85
C PHE A 279 -1.66 2.33 8.01
N ASN A 280 -1.04 2.58 9.16
CA ASN A 280 -1.29 1.83 10.40
C ASN A 280 -1.19 0.29 10.23
N TYR A 281 -0.35 -0.16 9.30
CA TYR A 281 -0.07 -1.59 9.11
C TYR A 281 0.92 -2.06 10.17
N ASN A 282 0.43 -2.22 11.38
CA ASN A 282 1.19 -2.65 12.57
C ASN A 282 0.36 -3.60 13.42
N SER A 283 1.03 -4.42 14.23
CA SER A 283 0.34 -5.23 15.24
C SER A 283 -0.28 -4.31 16.30
N PRO A 284 -1.54 -4.55 16.71
CA PRO A 284 -2.17 -3.78 17.77
C PRO A 284 -1.57 -4.05 19.15
N GLN A 285 -0.79 -5.12 19.31
CA GLN A 285 -0.16 -5.52 20.57
C GLN A 285 1.24 -6.08 20.37
N CYS A 286 2.03 -6.06 21.45
CA CYS A 286 3.41 -6.53 21.45
C CYS A 286 3.51 -8.06 21.27
N SER A 287 2.66 -8.79 21.98
CA SER A 287 2.69 -10.27 21.98
C SER A 287 1.32 -10.83 22.42
N PRO A 288 0.77 -11.82 21.70
CA PRO A 288 1.26 -12.32 20.42
C PRO A 288 1.17 -11.24 19.32
N VAL A 289 1.99 -11.34 18.29
CA VAL A 289 1.88 -10.43 17.12
C VAL A 289 0.62 -10.78 16.35
N GLU A 290 -0.25 -9.81 16.20
CA GLU A 290 -1.52 -9.95 15.46
C GLU A 290 -1.45 -9.31 14.07
N PRO A 291 -2.31 -9.73 13.13
CA PRO A 291 -2.40 -9.10 11.83
C PRO A 291 -2.67 -7.59 11.92
N GLY A 292 -1.97 -6.83 11.12
CA GLY A 292 -2.21 -5.38 10.99
C GLY A 292 -3.46 -5.06 10.17
N ARG A 293 -3.88 -3.81 10.25
CA ARG A 293 -4.96 -3.28 9.40
C ARG A 293 -4.54 -3.24 7.94
N THR A 294 -5.48 -3.50 7.06
CA THR A 294 -5.27 -3.47 5.60
C THR A 294 -6.32 -2.64 4.87
N ASP A 295 -7.25 -2.06 5.63
CA ASP A 295 -8.35 -1.24 5.12
C ASP A 295 -7.99 0.24 4.97
N GLN A 296 -6.85 0.68 5.50
CA GLN A 296 -6.39 2.06 5.41
C GLN A 296 -5.30 2.22 4.35
N THR A 297 -5.70 2.41 3.11
CA THR A 297 -4.79 2.53 1.98
C THR A 297 -5.03 3.79 1.15
N ILE A 298 -3.98 4.27 0.48
CA ILE A 298 -4.02 5.33 -0.54
C ILE A 298 -3.28 4.81 -1.77
N ALA A 299 -3.92 4.92 -2.93
CA ALA A 299 -3.31 4.58 -4.21
C ALA A 299 -2.80 5.82 -4.93
N SER A 300 -1.78 5.60 -5.73
CA SER A 300 -1.16 6.59 -6.59
C SER A 300 -0.50 7.77 -5.86
N ALA A 301 0.55 8.26 -6.45
CA ALA A 301 1.26 9.46 -6.03
C ALA A 301 1.77 10.23 -7.25
N HIS A 302 2.15 11.46 -7.04
CA HIS A 302 2.88 12.29 -7.99
C HIS A 302 4.36 12.27 -7.64
N PHE A 303 5.21 12.14 -8.61
CA PHE A 303 6.63 12.30 -8.44
C PHE A 303 6.98 13.78 -8.20
N ARG A 304 7.89 14.05 -7.25
CA ARG A 304 8.35 15.40 -6.92
C ARG A 304 9.85 15.59 -7.10
N ALA A 305 10.66 14.67 -6.59
CA ALA A 305 12.10 14.76 -6.71
C ALA A 305 12.77 13.39 -6.51
N VAL A 306 13.95 13.24 -7.07
CA VAL A 306 14.84 12.09 -6.84
C VAL A 306 16.28 12.54 -6.80
N ASN A 307 17.06 11.89 -5.95
CA ASN A 307 18.51 11.95 -6.00
C ASN A 307 19.05 10.53 -5.80
N GLU A 308 19.38 9.87 -6.90
CA GLU A 308 19.89 8.50 -6.89
C GLU A 308 21.26 8.39 -6.19
N LEU A 309 22.06 9.46 -6.22
CA LEU A 309 23.39 9.48 -5.59
C LEU A 309 23.36 9.62 -4.07
N THR A 310 22.20 9.92 -3.50
CA THR A 310 21.96 9.94 -2.05
C THR A 310 20.83 8.98 -1.65
N ASP A 311 20.36 8.18 -2.60
CA ASP A 311 19.26 7.22 -2.44
C ASP A 311 17.99 7.83 -1.84
N MET A 312 17.57 8.98 -2.35
CA MET A 312 16.42 9.72 -1.86
C MET A 312 15.37 9.93 -2.96
N ALA A 313 14.11 9.77 -2.62
CA ALA A 313 12.98 10.14 -3.49
C ALA A 313 11.88 10.81 -2.67
N LEU A 314 11.25 11.82 -3.26
CA LEU A 314 10.11 12.54 -2.71
C LEU A 314 8.92 12.39 -3.65
N LEU A 315 7.82 11.94 -3.09
CA LEU A 315 6.52 11.80 -3.72
C LEU A 315 5.50 12.71 -3.03
N GLU A 316 4.36 12.92 -3.64
CA GLU A 316 3.17 13.50 -3.03
C GLU A 316 2.00 12.56 -3.32
N LEU A 317 1.36 12.00 -2.29
CA LEU A 317 0.22 11.12 -2.48
C LEU A 317 -0.89 11.87 -3.25
N GLN A 318 -1.61 11.13 -4.09
CA GLN A 318 -2.71 11.70 -4.87
C GLN A 318 -3.78 12.30 -3.97
N ASP A 319 -4.02 11.65 -2.85
CA ASP A 319 -5.03 12.04 -1.89
C ASP A 319 -4.43 12.33 -0.50
N THR A 320 -5.04 13.26 0.22
CA THR A 320 -4.70 13.50 1.62
C THR A 320 -5.26 12.38 2.50
N PRO A 321 -4.46 11.80 3.42
CA PRO A 321 -4.95 10.78 4.33
C PRO A 321 -6.20 11.24 5.10
N PRO A 322 -7.28 10.43 5.15
CA PRO A 322 -8.47 10.73 5.93
C PRO A 322 -8.15 10.94 7.41
N ALA A 323 -8.97 11.73 8.10
CA ALA A 323 -8.75 12.06 9.50
C ALA A 323 -8.76 10.82 10.42
N ASP A 324 -9.52 9.78 10.08
CA ASP A 324 -9.58 8.51 10.80
C ASP A 324 -8.32 7.65 10.65
N TYR A 325 -7.47 7.90 9.64
CA TYR A 325 -6.13 7.31 9.54
C TYR A 325 -5.19 7.87 10.61
N ARG A 326 -5.51 9.04 11.18
CA ARG A 326 -4.71 9.73 12.18
C ARG A 326 -3.25 9.90 11.73
N ALA A 327 -3.04 10.07 10.43
CA ALA A 327 -1.72 10.20 9.84
C ALA A 327 -0.94 11.35 10.50
N TYR A 328 0.33 11.12 10.73
CA TYR A 328 1.25 12.10 11.28
C TYR A 328 2.27 12.52 10.22
N TYR A 329 2.57 13.80 10.16
CA TYR A 329 3.57 14.34 9.24
C TYR A 329 4.84 14.60 10.04
N ALA A 330 5.88 13.80 9.82
CA ALA A 330 7.14 13.90 10.55
C ALA A 330 7.86 15.20 10.21
N GLY A 331 8.53 15.77 11.21
CA GLY A 331 9.53 16.82 10.97
C GLY A 331 10.78 16.24 10.29
N TRP A 332 11.63 17.12 9.79
CA TRP A 332 12.90 16.76 9.17
C TRP A 332 14.00 17.75 9.56
N ASN A 333 15.24 17.27 9.52
CA ASN A 333 16.43 18.09 9.75
C ASN A 333 17.47 17.79 8.66
N ALA A 334 17.88 18.83 7.95
CA ALA A 334 18.87 18.75 6.89
C ALA A 334 20.27 19.22 7.32
N GLN A 335 20.48 19.60 8.58
CA GLN A 335 21.71 20.23 9.04
C GLN A 335 22.68 19.26 9.69
N ASP A 336 22.19 18.38 10.56
CA ASP A 336 23.02 17.41 11.27
C ASP A 336 22.28 16.09 11.56
N ALA A 337 23.03 15.11 12.03
CA ALA A 337 22.49 13.79 12.36
C ALA A 337 21.71 13.77 13.69
N GLY A 338 21.71 14.85 14.45
CA GLY A 338 21.20 14.86 15.82
C GLY A 338 22.08 14.08 16.79
N THR A 339 21.52 13.71 17.93
CA THR A 339 22.20 12.98 19.01
C THR A 339 21.49 11.65 19.29
N ALA A 340 22.29 10.63 19.68
CA ALA A 340 21.74 9.34 20.12
C ALA A 340 20.82 9.51 21.35
N PRO A 341 19.84 8.59 21.57
CA PRO A 341 19.59 7.39 20.78
C PRO A 341 18.83 7.67 19.47
N TYR A 342 19.09 6.85 18.45
CA TYR A 342 18.39 6.90 17.17
C TYR A 342 17.34 5.80 17.10
N THR A 343 16.22 6.11 16.46
CA THR A 343 15.12 5.16 16.25
C THR A 343 14.80 5.10 14.77
N CYS A 344 14.75 3.90 14.23
CA CYS A 344 14.24 3.63 12.89
C CYS A 344 12.91 2.87 13.00
N ILE A 345 11.89 3.38 12.35
CA ILE A 345 10.58 2.71 12.23
C ILE A 345 10.38 2.39 10.76
N HIS A 346 10.12 1.11 10.45
CA HIS A 346 10.05 0.65 9.07
C HIS A 346 9.22 -0.64 8.94
N HIS A 347 9.07 -1.13 7.70
CA HIS A 347 8.39 -2.36 7.33
C HIS A 347 9.39 -3.37 6.74
N PRO A 348 10.24 -4.02 7.55
CA PRO A 348 11.27 -4.90 7.03
C PRO A 348 10.66 -6.08 6.27
N GLY A 349 11.13 -6.31 5.03
CA GLY A 349 10.62 -7.38 4.17
C GLY A 349 9.11 -7.29 3.92
N GLY A 350 8.52 -6.08 3.88
CA GLY A 350 7.08 -5.91 3.72
C GLY A 350 6.23 -6.36 4.93
N SER A 351 6.87 -6.60 6.08
CA SER A 351 6.18 -7.05 7.30
C SER A 351 5.45 -5.91 8.02
N LEU A 352 4.76 -6.27 9.10
CA LEU A 352 4.22 -5.32 10.06
C LEU A 352 5.30 -4.34 10.54
N LYS A 353 4.87 -3.13 10.85
CA LYS A 353 5.75 -2.05 11.32
C LYS A 353 6.60 -2.48 12.53
N ARG A 354 7.89 -2.26 12.43
CA ARG A 354 8.90 -2.62 13.41
C ARG A 354 9.69 -1.39 13.83
N LEU A 355 10.31 -1.49 15.00
CA LEU A 355 11.15 -0.45 15.55
C LEU A 355 12.55 -1.00 15.83
N ASN A 356 13.57 -0.24 15.44
CA ASN A 356 14.97 -0.54 15.72
C ASN A 356 15.57 0.62 16.50
N LEU A 357 16.31 0.31 17.59
CA LEU A 357 16.99 1.28 18.43
C LEU A 357 18.50 1.17 18.23
N ALA A 358 19.17 2.31 18.13
CA ALA A 358 20.61 2.40 18.12
C ALA A 358 21.10 3.45 19.13
N GLU A 359 21.96 3.04 20.05
CA GLU A 359 22.47 3.89 21.13
C GLU A 359 23.82 4.55 20.81
N GLY A 360 24.49 4.07 19.78
CA GLY A 360 25.80 4.61 19.36
C GLY A 360 25.70 5.92 18.57
N ASN A 361 26.83 6.59 18.43
CA ASN A 361 26.91 7.74 17.53
C ASN A 361 26.76 7.28 16.07
N VAL A 362 26.20 8.15 15.23
CA VAL A 362 26.19 7.94 13.79
C VAL A 362 27.52 8.44 13.21
N GLU A 363 27.94 7.77 12.16
CA GLU A 363 29.14 8.13 11.38
C GLU A 363 28.71 8.53 9.97
N LEU A 364 29.23 9.63 9.50
CA LEU A 364 29.09 10.00 8.10
C LEU A 364 29.91 9.03 7.26
N THR A 365 29.30 8.45 6.24
CA THR A 365 29.96 7.41 5.44
C THR A 365 29.62 7.51 3.96
N THR A 366 30.52 6.98 3.15
CA THR A 366 30.27 6.72 1.74
C THR A 366 29.77 5.28 1.61
N TYR A 367 28.52 5.13 1.27
CA TYR A 367 27.96 3.82 1.01
C TYR A 367 28.29 3.41 -0.42
N LYS A 368 28.66 2.14 -0.61
CA LYS A 368 29.00 1.58 -1.93
C LYS A 368 28.23 0.31 -2.17
N ILE A 369 27.64 0.21 -3.34
CA ILE A 369 27.03 -1.02 -3.84
C ILE A 369 27.58 -1.31 -5.24
N GLN A 370 27.46 -2.56 -5.67
CA GLN A 370 28.06 -3.03 -6.92
C GLN A 370 27.60 -2.26 -8.18
N VAL A 371 26.46 -1.62 -8.14
CA VAL A 371 25.81 -0.99 -9.30
C VAL A 371 25.72 0.53 -9.21
N THR A 372 26.01 1.12 -8.05
CA THR A 372 25.90 2.57 -7.84
C THR A 372 26.98 3.04 -6.89
N ASP A 373 27.72 4.05 -7.32
CA ASP A 373 28.61 4.82 -6.47
C ASP A 373 27.83 6.03 -5.94
N PHE A 374 27.49 6.00 -4.66
CA PHE A 374 26.85 7.14 -4.02
C PHE A 374 27.86 8.28 -3.80
N ASN A 375 27.35 9.48 -3.59
CA ASN A 375 28.16 10.63 -3.24
C ASN A 375 28.99 10.34 -1.98
N GLU A 376 30.19 10.90 -1.91
CA GLU A 376 31.02 10.81 -0.71
C GLU A 376 30.29 11.39 0.50
N ASN A 377 30.37 10.65 1.60
CA ASN A 377 29.79 11.06 2.88
C ASN A 377 28.29 11.46 2.78
N SER A 378 27.53 10.77 1.95
CA SER A 378 26.10 11.07 1.74
C SER A 378 25.17 10.24 2.61
N HIS A 379 25.71 9.32 3.41
CA HIS A 379 24.92 8.41 4.23
C HIS A 379 25.34 8.46 5.69
N TRP A 380 24.37 8.25 6.59
CA TRP A 380 24.62 8.06 8.01
C TRP A 380 24.67 6.57 8.33
N LYS A 381 25.79 6.10 8.82
CA LYS A 381 25.94 4.75 9.36
C LYS A 381 25.52 4.77 10.82
N VAL A 382 24.44 4.07 11.11
CA VAL A 382 23.90 3.90 12.46
C VAL A 382 24.44 2.60 13.06
N GLY A 383 24.81 2.63 14.34
CA GLY A 383 25.29 1.44 15.07
C GLY A 383 24.23 0.36 15.10
N ARG A 384 24.64 -0.92 15.04
CA ARG A 384 23.74 -2.06 15.00
C ARG A 384 23.05 -2.27 16.35
N CYS A 385 21.85 -2.86 16.32
CA CYS A 385 21.23 -3.48 17.48
C CYS A 385 22.20 -4.54 18.10
N LEU A 386 22.40 -4.47 19.41
CA LEU A 386 23.36 -5.31 20.13
C LEU A 386 23.06 -6.82 20.11
N LEU A 387 21.90 -7.23 19.62
CA LEU A 387 21.43 -8.62 19.66
C LEU A 387 21.55 -9.36 18.32
N TYR A 388 22.01 -8.71 17.22
CA TYR A 388 22.06 -9.37 15.94
C TYR A 388 23.24 -8.97 15.05
N THR A 389 23.94 -9.98 14.56
CA THR A 389 25.00 -9.88 13.55
C THR A 389 24.43 -10.27 12.17
N SER A 390 23.47 -9.54 11.65
CA SER A 390 23.03 -9.75 10.26
C SER A 390 24.03 -9.14 9.29
N PRO A 391 24.43 -9.82 8.22
CA PRO A 391 25.24 -9.23 7.18
C PRO A 391 24.49 -8.27 6.25
N SER A 392 23.17 -8.03 6.48
CA SER A 392 22.40 -7.11 5.67
C SER A 392 22.14 -5.79 6.38
N PRO A 393 22.73 -4.68 5.94
CA PRO A 393 22.39 -3.32 6.39
C PRO A 393 21.18 -2.73 5.63
N ARG A 394 20.24 -3.57 5.19
CA ARG A 394 19.37 -3.19 4.08
C ARG A 394 17.94 -3.47 4.34
N ASP A 395 17.40 -2.85 5.31
CA ASP A 395 15.96 -2.63 5.39
C ASP A 395 15.71 -1.27 6.00
#